data_dc9832c2aea5e07cd42df2fec56922b9
#
_entry.id   dc9832c2aea5e07cd42df2fec56922b9
#
_cell.length_a   1.000
_cell.length_b   1.000
_cell.length_c   1.000
_cell.angle_alpha   90.00
_cell.angle_beta   90.00
_cell.angle_gamma   90.00
#
_symmetry.space_group_name_H-M   'P 1'
#
loop_
_entity.id
_entity.type
_entity.pdbx_description
1 polymer ?
#
loop_
_entity_poly.entity_id
_entity_poly.type
_entity_poly.pdbx_seq_one_letter_code
_entity_poly.pdbx_strand_id
1 'polypeptide(L)'
;MSAPNRVRTLLFLNGFGRFAPQIKRVRGVLFNLGLTCCTLLLVAVACEWALRLASLAQPVRMGWLGKHQDHPPPELAADTDTGWKMHPNGAFVWNREFQDQVYRSNSLGFRSDHDFDPADSRYRIALTGDSYTWGSAVAYDKIFATLLERDSPDWVSWNFAMPGFGIDQVWLSAKHKVLPMKPDLLVVGIVNADFERSQIPFREGFNKPTFKLEHGQLVRRATEPTPNALWRYLDEYSHLWAAWELSKRWAGTHYGVTEYWTLNQALLDALREDANNAGVPVLFVYIPISSFKPFPALRAYMERVRADYIDLTQQRPVPPKSIYLPHDGHLSAEGHRYVANLIEDWIKLHPRLTERRAQ
;
A
#
# COMPACT_ATOMS: atom_id res chain seq x y z
N MET A 1 -5.25 5.69 100.18
CA MET A 1 -4.43 4.53 99.93
C MET A 1 -4.97 3.82 98.72
N SER A 2 -4.44 4.13 97.62
CA SER A 2 -5.00 3.80 96.26
C SER A 2 -4.11 2.82 95.57
N ALA A 3 -4.65 1.76 95.01
CA ALA A 3 -3.97 0.85 94.11
C ALA A 3 -4.08 1.34 92.69
N PRO A 4 -3.03 1.23 91.82
CA PRO A 4 -3.04 1.78 90.51
C PRO A 4 -3.52 0.81 89.46
N ASN A 5 -4.14 1.39 88.43
CA ASN A 5 -4.63 0.82 87.21
C ASN A 5 -3.56 0.04 86.42
N ARG A 6 -3.78 -1.22 86.18
CA ARG A 6 -3.10 -2.06 85.15
C ARG A 6 -4.18 -2.65 84.22
N VAL A 7 -4.69 -1.86 83.33
CA VAL A 7 -5.45 -2.38 82.20
C VAL A 7 -5.35 -1.34 81.06
N ARG A 8 -4.40 -1.46 80.16
CA ARG A 8 -4.47 -0.83 78.83
C ARG A 8 -3.29 -1.14 77.94
N THR A 9 -2.68 -2.30 78.00
CA THR A 9 -1.55 -2.59 77.08
C THR A 9 -1.67 -3.90 76.27
N LEU A 10 -2.82 -4.54 76.25
CA LEU A 10 -3.00 -5.86 75.63
C LEU A 10 -3.93 -5.89 74.41
N LEU A 11 -4.39 -4.75 73.92
CA LEU A 11 -5.29 -4.72 72.72
C LEU A 11 -4.70 -4.30 71.46
N PHE A 12 -3.38 -3.94 71.37
CA PHE A 12 -2.72 -3.52 70.13
C PHE A 12 -1.91 -4.63 69.46
N LEU A 13 -1.69 -5.76 70.04
CA LEU A 13 -0.86 -6.84 69.46
C LEU A 13 -1.63 -7.92 68.68
N ASN A 14 -2.98 -7.98 68.85
CA ASN A 14 -3.77 -8.98 68.13
C ASN A 14 -4.25 -8.59 66.73
N GLY A 15 -4.04 -7.34 66.28
CA GLY A 15 -4.40 -6.89 64.94
C GLY A 15 -3.41 -7.30 63.86
N PHE A 16 -2.13 -7.38 64.15
CA PHE A 16 -1.06 -7.69 63.17
C PHE A 16 -0.98 -9.17 62.80
N GLY A 17 -1.45 -10.08 63.63
CA GLY A 17 -1.41 -11.52 63.36
C GLY A 17 -2.39 -11.98 62.27
N ARG A 18 -3.48 -11.25 62.02
CA ARG A 18 -4.48 -11.61 61.01
C ARG A 18 -4.10 -11.23 59.58
N PHE A 19 -3.20 -10.27 59.38
CA PHE A 19 -2.74 -9.83 58.06
C PHE A 19 -1.50 -10.58 57.54
N ALA A 20 -0.74 -11.23 58.41
CA ALA A 20 0.47 -11.94 58.07
C ALA A 20 0.29 -13.07 57.01
N PRO A 21 -0.78 -13.91 57.08
CA PRO A 21 -1.02 -14.93 56.05
C PRO A 21 -1.45 -14.35 54.72
N GLN A 22 -2.18 -13.23 54.71
CA GLN A 22 -2.59 -12.54 53.49
C GLN A 22 -1.38 -11.91 52.77
N ILE A 23 -0.47 -11.28 53.50
CA ILE A 23 0.75 -10.69 53.00
C ILE A 23 1.66 -11.77 52.38
N LYS A 24 1.79 -12.94 53.02
CA LYS A 24 2.54 -14.09 52.50
C LYS A 24 1.92 -14.61 51.18
N ARG A 25 0.60 -14.69 51.12
CA ARG A 25 -0.14 -15.13 49.91
C ARG A 25 0.03 -14.16 48.75
N VAL A 26 -0.09 -12.86 49.02
CA VAL A 26 0.15 -11.81 48.01
C VAL A 26 1.58 -11.82 47.49
N ARG A 27 2.59 -11.95 48.38
CA ARG A 27 3.99 -12.09 48.00
C ARG A 27 4.24 -13.34 47.15
N GLY A 28 3.63 -14.47 47.46
CA GLY A 28 3.71 -15.71 46.67
C GLY A 28 3.10 -15.52 45.27
N VAL A 29 1.94 -14.87 45.19
CA VAL A 29 1.31 -14.55 43.86
C VAL A 29 2.20 -13.62 43.04
N LEU A 30 2.74 -12.55 43.63
CA LEU A 30 3.63 -11.62 42.95
C LEU A 30 4.92 -12.28 42.51
N PHE A 31 5.48 -13.16 43.33
CA PHE A 31 6.68 -13.93 42.97
C PHE A 31 6.40 -14.87 41.80
N ASN A 32 5.30 -15.62 41.82
CA ASN A 32 4.91 -16.51 40.74
C ASN A 32 4.60 -15.74 39.43
N LEU A 33 3.93 -14.59 39.51
CA LEU A 33 3.72 -13.69 38.39
C LEU A 33 5.04 -13.21 37.82
N GLY A 34 5.97 -12.76 38.67
CA GLY A 34 7.32 -12.35 38.23
C GLY A 34 8.07 -13.48 37.54
N LEU A 35 8.05 -14.69 38.12
CA LEU A 35 8.68 -15.86 37.51
C LEU A 35 8.05 -16.22 36.17
N THR A 36 6.73 -16.18 36.06
CA THR A 36 6.01 -16.42 34.81
C THR A 36 6.40 -15.39 33.75
N CYS A 37 6.41 -14.10 34.09
CA CYS A 37 6.83 -13.05 33.17
C CYS A 37 8.29 -13.23 32.69
N CYS A 38 9.22 -13.56 33.59
CA CYS A 38 10.60 -13.84 33.25
C CYS A 38 10.73 -15.05 32.32
N THR A 39 9.99 -16.12 32.59
CA THR A 39 9.98 -17.32 31.73
C THR A 39 9.44 -17.01 30.35
N LEU A 40 8.31 -16.29 30.25
CA LEU A 40 7.74 -15.88 28.96
C LEU A 40 8.72 -14.99 28.18
N LEU A 41 9.40 -14.07 28.84
CA LEU A 41 10.41 -13.22 28.21
C LEU A 41 11.59 -14.05 27.66
N LEU A 42 12.09 -15.00 28.46
CA LEU A 42 13.18 -15.89 28.01
C LEU A 42 12.77 -16.75 26.80
N VAL A 43 11.55 -17.27 26.83
CA VAL A 43 10.99 -18.03 25.69
C VAL A 43 10.87 -17.12 24.45
N ALA A 44 10.37 -15.90 24.59
CA ALA A 44 10.25 -14.95 23.49
C ALA A 44 11.63 -14.61 22.88
N VAL A 45 12.64 -14.38 23.73
CA VAL A 45 14.03 -14.14 23.29
C VAL A 45 14.59 -15.36 22.56
N ALA A 46 14.37 -16.56 23.10
CA ALA A 46 14.84 -17.80 22.47
C ALA A 46 14.16 -18.02 21.08
N CYS A 47 12.86 -17.78 20.98
CA CYS A 47 12.13 -17.84 19.70
C CYS A 47 12.64 -16.81 18.70
N GLU A 48 12.87 -15.56 19.13
CA GLU A 48 13.42 -14.50 18.28
C GLU A 48 14.78 -14.95 17.69
N TRP A 49 15.70 -15.47 18.52
CA TRP A 49 16.99 -15.95 18.06
C TRP A 49 16.90 -17.20 17.16
N ALA A 50 15.99 -18.12 17.47
CA ALA A 50 15.77 -19.29 16.63
C ALA A 50 15.28 -18.91 15.22
N LEU A 51 14.34 -17.97 15.12
CA LEU A 51 13.85 -17.44 13.85
C LEU A 51 14.94 -16.70 13.06
N ARG A 52 15.79 -15.93 13.75
CA ARG A 52 16.94 -15.25 13.13
C ARG A 52 17.95 -16.24 12.56
N LEU A 53 18.35 -17.24 13.33
CA LEU A 53 19.32 -18.25 12.91
C LEU A 53 18.80 -19.11 11.75
N ALA A 54 17.51 -19.44 11.77
CA ALA A 54 16.86 -20.16 10.70
C ALA A 54 16.55 -19.29 9.46
N SER A 55 16.85 -18.00 9.50
CA SER A 55 16.47 -17.00 8.46
C SER A 55 14.99 -17.03 8.08
N LEU A 56 14.14 -17.42 9.02
CA LEU A 56 12.69 -17.48 8.86
C LEU A 56 12.05 -16.15 9.28
N ALA A 57 10.91 -15.82 8.67
CA ALA A 57 10.11 -14.65 9.01
C ALA A 57 10.95 -13.36 9.09
N GLN A 58 11.74 -13.08 8.05
CA GLN A 58 12.61 -11.90 8.04
C GLN A 58 11.78 -10.61 8.03
N PRO A 59 12.00 -9.67 8.96
CA PRO A 59 11.28 -8.38 9.01
C PRO A 59 11.43 -7.59 7.72
N VAL A 60 12.62 -7.62 7.11
CA VAL A 60 12.93 -6.92 5.84
C VAL A 60 12.07 -7.41 4.66
N ARG A 61 11.64 -8.68 4.65
CA ARG A 61 10.71 -9.20 3.62
C ARG A 61 9.27 -8.75 3.82
N MET A 62 8.91 -8.37 5.04
CA MET A 62 7.63 -7.73 5.34
C MET A 62 7.68 -6.21 5.11
N GLY A 63 8.87 -5.63 5.05
CA GLY A 63 9.10 -4.19 4.96
C GLY A 63 8.59 -3.52 3.70
N TRP A 64 8.35 -4.25 2.61
CA TRP A 64 7.68 -3.66 1.45
C TRP A 64 6.15 -3.58 1.61
N LEU A 65 5.59 -4.23 2.65
CA LEU A 65 4.20 -4.05 3.08
C LEU A 65 4.06 -3.00 4.19
N GLY A 66 5.15 -2.62 4.85
CA GLY A 66 5.09 -1.75 6.01
C GLY A 66 6.43 -1.18 6.44
N LYS A 67 7.33 -0.79 5.54
CA LYS A 67 8.46 0.04 5.96
C LYS A 67 7.92 1.31 6.57
N HIS A 68 7.90 1.35 7.89
CA HIS A 68 7.82 2.58 8.62
C HIS A 68 9.17 3.30 8.42
N GLN A 69 9.28 4.05 7.35
CA GLN A 69 10.38 4.99 7.23
C GLN A 69 10.14 6.04 8.31
N ASP A 70 11.05 6.17 9.26
CA ASP A 70 10.95 7.16 10.33
C ASP A 70 10.86 8.59 9.77
N HIS A 71 11.36 8.78 8.57
CA HIS A 71 11.28 10.02 7.81
C HIS A 71 10.78 9.74 6.40
N PRO A 72 9.91 10.59 5.87
CA PRO A 72 9.55 10.53 4.46
C PRO A 72 10.81 10.55 3.59
N PRO A 73 10.84 9.79 2.49
CA PRO A 73 11.88 9.96 1.48
C PRO A 73 11.96 11.43 1.07
N PRO A 74 13.17 11.99 0.93
CA PRO A 74 13.33 13.40 0.59
C PRO A 74 12.71 13.78 -0.76
N GLU A 75 12.38 12.79 -1.56
CA GLU A 75 11.72 12.93 -2.87
C GLU A 75 10.20 13.15 -2.75
N LEU A 76 9.62 12.79 -1.59
CA LEU A 76 8.18 12.81 -1.40
C LEU A 76 7.74 13.97 -0.49
N ALA A 77 6.60 14.54 -0.82
CA ALA A 77 5.88 15.53 -0.06
C ALA A 77 4.52 14.98 0.40
N ALA A 78 4.01 15.48 1.52
CA ALA A 78 2.66 15.15 1.97
C ALA A 78 1.61 15.62 0.95
N ASP A 79 0.59 14.80 0.74
CA ASP A 79 -0.59 15.13 -0.05
C ASP A 79 -1.86 14.80 0.76
N THR A 80 -2.76 15.76 0.87
CA THR A 80 -3.97 15.66 1.71
C THR A 80 -4.98 14.63 1.21
N ASP A 81 -4.98 14.37 -0.10
CA ASP A 81 -5.93 13.46 -0.73
C ASP A 81 -5.42 12.02 -0.72
N THR A 82 -4.15 11.84 -1.07
CA THR A 82 -3.56 10.52 -1.30
C THR A 82 -2.52 10.10 -0.26
N GLY A 83 -2.09 11.00 0.64
CA GLY A 83 -1.05 10.77 1.63
C GLY A 83 0.31 11.32 1.18
N TRP A 84 0.76 11.03 -0.03
CA TRP A 84 2.03 11.56 -0.57
C TRP A 84 1.99 11.76 -2.08
N LYS A 85 2.91 12.59 -2.56
CA LYS A 85 3.28 12.81 -3.96
C LYS A 85 4.76 13.19 -4.05
N MET A 86 5.33 13.35 -5.23
CA MET A 86 6.66 13.94 -5.37
C MET A 86 6.61 15.46 -5.04
N HIS A 87 7.76 16.02 -4.66
CA HIS A 87 7.88 17.48 -4.59
C HIS A 87 7.64 18.10 -5.97
N PRO A 88 6.79 19.14 -6.10
CA PRO A 88 6.59 19.85 -7.36
C PRO A 88 7.89 20.38 -7.95
N ASN A 89 8.05 20.27 -9.26
CA ASN A 89 9.23 20.74 -10.03
C ASN A 89 10.56 20.19 -9.48
N GLY A 90 10.51 18.98 -8.90
CA GLY A 90 11.67 18.30 -8.33
C GLY A 90 12.48 17.52 -9.35
N ALA A 91 13.76 17.29 -9.01
CA ALA A 91 14.60 16.34 -9.71
C ALA A 91 15.37 15.51 -8.66
N PHE A 92 15.21 14.21 -8.69
CA PHE A 92 15.73 13.30 -7.65
C PHE A 92 16.50 12.15 -8.28
N VAL A 93 17.51 11.69 -7.58
CA VAL A 93 18.20 10.43 -7.88
C VAL A 93 17.73 9.39 -6.85
N TRP A 94 16.99 8.40 -7.28
CA TRP A 94 16.51 7.35 -6.39
C TRP A 94 17.60 6.31 -6.21
N ASN A 95 18.37 6.43 -5.11
CA ASN A 95 19.60 5.66 -4.87
C ASN A 95 19.41 4.21 -4.40
N ARG A 96 18.20 3.64 -4.45
CA ARG A 96 18.00 2.36 -3.75
C ARG A 96 18.44 1.12 -4.51
N GLU A 97 18.36 1.07 -5.84
CA GLU A 97 18.76 -0.13 -6.63
C GLU A 97 19.06 0.19 -8.10
N PHE A 98 18.78 1.41 -8.57
CA PHE A 98 18.84 1.76 -9.99
C PHE A 98 19.74 2.98 -10.18
N GLN A 99 21.00 2.67 -10.40
CA GLN A 99 22.08 3.64 -10.54
C GLN A 99 21.69 4.75 -11.53
N ASP A 100 21.80 5.99 -11.06
CA ASP A 100 21.84 7.22 -11.85
C ASP A 100 20.56 7.62 -12.61
N GLN A 101 19.40 7.04 -12.31
CA GLN A 101 18.15 7.51 -12.89
C GLN A 101 17.70 8.81 -12.20
N VAL A 102 17.62 9.88 -12.97
CA VAL A 102 17.01 11.13 -12.51
C VAL A 102 15.53 11.09 -12.78
N TYR A 103 14.76 11.17 -11.70
CA TYR A 103 13.30 11.28 -11.76
C TYR A 103 12.90 12.74 -11.65
N ARG A 104 12.17 13.24 -12.62
CA ARG A 104 11.66 14.61 -12.64
C ARG A 104 10.18 14.62 -12.34
N SER A 105 9.72 15.65 -11.67
CA SER A 105 8.30 15.89 -11.43
C SER A 105 7.88 17.24 -12.00
N ASN A 106 6.65 17.31 -12.48
CA ASN A 106 6.03 18.52 -12.96
C ASN A 106 5.55 19.42 -11.80
N SER A 107 4.87 20.52 -12.13
CA SER A 107 4.33 21.48 -11.14
C SER A 107 3.29 20.89 -10.19
N LEU A 108 2.63 19.77 -10.56
CA LEU A 108 1.67 19.05 -9.73
C LEU A 108 2.33 18.02 -8.81
N GLY A 109 3.62 17.70 -9.01
CA GLY A 109 4.34 16.68 -8.24
C GLY A 109 4.12 15.25 -8.77
N PHE A 110 3.94 15.09 -10.07
CA PHE A 110 3.87 13.78 -10.75
C PHE A 110 5.04 13.62 -11.71
N ARG A 111 5.44 12.37 -11.94
CA ARG A 111 6.58 12.07 -12.81
C ARG A 111 6.29 12.48 -14.25
N SER A 112 6.87 13.59 -14.67
CA SER A 112 6.75 14.13 -16.03
C SER A 112 7.85 15.14 -16.28
N ASP A 113 8.27 15.29 -17.54
CA ASP A 113 9.17 16.34 -17.99
C ASP A 113 8.42 17.62 -18.40
N HIS A 114 7.09 17.60 -18.40
CA HIS A 114 6.22 18.73 -18.75
C HIS A 114 5.00 18.79 -17.83
N ASP A 115 4.36 19.94 -17.78
CA ASP A 115 3.09 20.11 -17.08
C ASP A 115 1.93 19.53 -17.88
N PHE A 116 0.88 19.09 -17.16
CA PHE A 116 -0.33 18.54 -17.77
C PHE A 116 -1.28 19.67 -18.12
N ASP A 117 -1.60 19.81 -19.40
CA ASP A 117 -2.47 20.86 -19.91
C ASP A 117 -3.86 20.31 -20.28
N PRO A 118 -4.92 20.62 -19.48
CA PRO A 118 -6.28 20.19 -19.80
C PRO A 118 -6.83 20.78 -21.13
N ALA A 119 -6.22 21.85 -21.64
CA ALA A 119 -6.56 22.46 -22.91
C ALA A 119 -5.84 21.84 -24.11
N ASP A 120 -4.94 20.88 -23.88
CA ASP A 120 -4.25 20.19 -24.98
C ASP A 120 -5.25 19.59 -25.96
N SER A 121 -5.06 19.90 -27.25
CA SER A 121 -5.98 19.46 -28.32
C SER A 121 -5.82 17.99 -28.71
N ARG A 122 -4.71 17.36 -28.32
CA ARG A 122 -4.46 15.94 -28.57
C ARG A 122 -5.37 15.03 -27.75
N TYR A 123 -5.45 13.76 -28.10
CA TYR A 123 -6.14 12.75 -27.30
C TYR A 123 -5.42 12.54 -25.96
N ARG A 124 -6.08 12.88 -24.84
CA ARG A 124 -5.50 12.95 -23.49
C ARG A 124 -5.69 11.63 -22.76
N ILE A 125 -4.60 10.91 -22.56
CA ILE A 125 -4.58 9.65 -21.82
C ILE A 125 -4.02 9.94 -20.43
N ALA A 126 -4.86 9.89 -19.41
CA ALA A 126 -4.38 9.95 -18.03
C ALA A 126 -4.18 8.54 -17.48
N LEU A 127 -3.09 8.38 -16.72
CA LEU A 127 -2.73 7.09 -16.13
C LEU A 127 -2.63 7.24 -14.61
N THR A 128 -3.16 6.28 -13.86
CA THR A 128 -2.97 6.18 -12.41
C THR A 128 -2.66 4.75 -12.01
N GLY A 129 -2.00 4.54 -10.89
CA GLY A 129 -1.54 3.24 -10.42
C GLY A 129 -0.39 3.39 -9.42
N ASP A 130 0.36 2.33 -9.26
CA ASP A 130 1.50 2.26 -8.35
C ASP A 130 2.86 2.47 -9.06
N SER A 131 3.93 1.91 -8.49
CA SER A 131 5.29 1.99 -9.03
C SER A 131 5.46 1.37 -10.42
N TYR A 132 4.63 0.41 -10.81
CA TYR A 132 4.65 -0.20 -12.15
C TYR A 132 4.12 0.78 -13.19
N THR A 133 3.09 1.54 -12.87
CA THR A 133 2.54 2.59 -13.74
C THR A 133 3.42 3.84 -13.72
N TRP A 134 3.93 4.19 -12.55
CA TRP A 134 4.88 5.31 -12.40
C TRP A 134 6.16 5.09 -13.21
N GLY A 135 6.58 3.83 -13.37
CA GLY A 135 7.76 3.44 -14.12
C GLY A 135 9.03 3.39 -13.28
N SER A 136 8.97 2.76 -12.10
CA SER A 136 10.18 2.54 -11.29
C SER A 136 11.27 1.84 -12.09
N ALA A 137 12.52 2.24 -11.85
CA ALA A 137 13.73 1.60 -12.37
C ALA A 137 14.02 1.76 -13.88
N VAL A 138 13.22 2.54 -14.59
CA VAL A 138 13.49 2.83 -16.02
C VAL A 138 13.51 4.33 -16.29
N ALA A 139 14.20 4.74 -17.35
CA ALA A 139 14.26 6.12 -17.79
C ALA A 139 12.88 6.63 -18.23
N TYR A 140 12.65 7.93 -18.12
CA TYR A 140 11.35 8.54 -18.43
C TYR A 140 10.89 8.28 -19.87
N ASP A 141 11.80 8.33 -20.83
CA ASP A 141 11.53 8.07 -22.26
C ASP A 141 11.17 6.60 -22.57
N LYS A 142 11.24 5.72 -21.55
CA LYS A 142 10.99 4.27 -21.69
C LYS A 142 9.77 3.78 -20.91
N ILE A 143 9.12 4.64 -20.12
CA ILE A 143 7.90 4.24 -19.43
C ILE A 143 6.71 4.19 -20.40
N PHE A 144 5.77 3.28 -20.18
CA PHE A 144 4.67 3.09 -21.13
C PHE A 144 3.81 4.35 -21.32
N ALA A 145 3.67 5.22 -20.31
CA ALA A 145 3.01 6.51 -20.45
C ALA A 145 3.70 7.35 -21.55
N THR A 146 5.01 7.60 -21.45
CA THR A 146 5.78 8.38 -22.43
C THR A 146 5.83 7.70 -23.80
N LEU A 147 5.84 6.36 -23.83
CA LEU A 147 5.84 5.61 -25.08
C LEU A 147 4.54 5.80 -25.88
N LEU A 148 3.39 5.83 -25.20
CA LEU A 148 2.09 6.11 -25.83
C LEU A 148 2.07 7.49 -26.53
N GLU A 149 2.60 8.51 -25.87
CA GLU A 149 2.70 9.85 -26.45
C GLU A 149 3.71 9.91 -27.60
N ARG A 150 4.87 9.29 -27.43
CA ARG A 150 5.94 9.33 -28.45
C ARG A 150 5.55 8.61 -29.75
N ASP A 151 4.85 7.47 -29.62
CA ASP A 151 4.54 6.62 -30.77
C ASP A 151 3.25 7.05 -31.49
N SER A 152 2.48 7.96 -30.87
CA SER A 152 1.25 8.52 -31.43
C SER A 152 1.24 10.04 -31.22
N PRO A 153 1.71 10.83 -32.21
CA PRO A 153 1.85 12.30 -32.08
C PRO A 153 0.54 13.03 -31.73
N ASP A 154 -0.61 12.43 -32.07
CA ASP A 154 -1.94 12.97 -31.76
C ASP A 154 -2.38 12.67 -30.32
N TRP A 155 -1.56 12.01 -29.53
CA TRP A 155 -1.83 11.67 -28.15
C TRP A 155 -0.93 12.45 -27.18
N VAL A 156 -1.45 12.73 -26.00
CA VAL A 156 -0.67 13.20 -24.86
C VAL A 156 -0.97 12.32 -23.65
N SER A 157 0.05 12.03 -22.85
CA SER A 157 -0.10 11.18 -21.68
C SER A 157 0.22 11.92 -20.38
N TRP A 158 -0.60 11.70 -19.35
CA TRP A 158 -0.47 12.30 -18.04
C TRP A 158 -0.36 11.21 -16.98
N ASN A 159 0.82 11.02 -16.43
CA ASN A 159 1.09 9.96 -15.47
C ASN A 159 0.89 10.42 -14.02
N PHE A 160 -0.27 10.14 -13.45
CA PHE A 160 -0.65 10.42 -12.05
C PHE A 160 -0.35 9.25 -11.09
N ALA A 161 0.35 8.22 -11.55
CA ALA A 161 0.73 7.11 -10.70
C ALA A 161 1.78 7.53 -9.67
N MET A 162 1.85 6.79 -8.57
CA MET A 162 2.81 7.05 -7.50
C MET A 162 3.31 5.75 -6.88
N PRO A 163 4.62 5.59 -6.64
CA PRO A 163 5.14 4.40 -5.98
C PRO A 163 4.45 4.13 -4.65
N GLY A 164 4.11 2.86 -4.42
CA GLY A 164 3.55 2.41 -3.16
C GLY A 164 2.05 2.63 -2.98
N PHE A 165 1.35 3.23 -3.93
CA PHE A 165 -0.11 3.39 -3.84
C PHE A 165 -0.83 2.06 -3.70
N GLY A 166 -1.92 2.06 -2.94
CA GLY A 166 -2.95 1.03 -2.92
C GLY A 166 -4.17 1.46 -3.73
N ILE A 167 -5.13 0.55 -3.93
CA ILE A 167 -6.35 0.83 -4.71
C ILE A 167 -7.13 2.03 -4.16
N ASP A 168 -7.13 2.25 -2.86
CA ASP A 168 -7.72 3.42 -2.21
C ASP A 168 -7.08 4.73 -2.69
N GLN A 169 -5.75 4.77 -2.80
CA GLN A 169 -5.01 5.94 -3.27
C GLN A 169 -5.12 6.12 -4.80
N VAL A 170 -5.16 5.01 -5.55
CA VAL A 170 -5.43 5.02 -7.00
C VAL A 170 -6.80 5.63 -7.27
N TRP A 171 -7.85 5.23 -6.53
CA TRP A 171 -9.17 5.84 -6.63
C TRP A 171 -9.15 7.33 -6.26
N LEU A 172 -8.53 7.70 -5.12
CA LEU A 172 -8.46 9.10 -4.69
C LEU A 172 -7.66 9.97 -5.67
N SER A 173 -6.57 9.44 -6.25
CA SER A 173 -5.82 10.11 -7.31
C SER A 173 -6.70 10.32 -8.55
N ALA A 174 -7.43 9.29 -8.99
CA ALA A 174 -8.39 9.43 -10.09
C ALA A 174 -9.42 10.51 -9.77
N LYS A 175 -10.08 10.44 -8.62
CA LYS A 175 -11.16 11.35 -8.21
C LYS A 175 -10.73 12.81 -8.10
N HIS A 176 -9.60 13.08 -7.42
CA HIS A 176 -9.22 14.43 -7.02
C HIS A 176 -8.18 15.08 -7.94
N LYS A 177 -7.43 14.29 -8.73
CA LYS A 177 -6.36 14.82 -9.59
C LYS A 177 -6.67 14.62 -11.07
N VAL A 178 -7.11 13.43 -11.46
CA VAL A 178 -7.29 13.05 -12.88
C VAL A 178 -8.62 13.54 -13.44
N LEU A 179 -9.75 13.12 -12.87
CA LEU A 179 -11.09 13.37 -13.43
C LEU A 179 -11.44 14.87 -13.55
N PRO A 180 -10.99 15.76 -12.63
CA PRO A 180 -11.19 17.20 -12.80
C PRO A 180 -10.53 17.77 -14.06
N MET A 181 -9.48 17.13 -14.59
CA MET A 181 -8.78 17.53 -15.82
C MET A 181 -9.46 17.00 -17.10
N LYS A 182 -10.52 16.18 -16.96
CA LYS A 182 -11.33 15.65 -18.06
C LYS A 182 -10.49 14.98 -19.16
N PRO A 183 -9.69 13.95 -18.84
CA PRO A 183 -9.00 13.19 -19.87
C PRO A 183 -9.99 12.49 -20.81
N ASP A 184 -9.53 12.09 -21.98
CA ASP A 184 -10.31 11.34 -22.94
C ASP A 184 -10.33 9.82 -22.64
N LEU A 185 -9.31 9.35 -21.89
CA LEU A 185 -9.18 7.98 -21.38
C LEU A 185 -8.46 7.99 -20.02
N LEU A 186 -8.97 7.22 -19.07
CA LEU A 186 -8.26 6.89 -17.83
C LEU A 186 -7.74 5.45 -17.89
N VAL A 187 -6.43 5.27 -17.83
CA VAL A 187 -5.78 3.96 -17.70
C VAL A 187 -5.43 3.72 -16.24
N VAL A 188 -5.89 2.62 -15.68
CA VAL A 188 -5.66 2.23 -14.28
C VAL A 188 -4.76 1.00 -14.25
N GLY A 189 -3.48 1.21 -13.96
CA GLY A 189 -2.55 0.11 -13.72
C GLY A 189 -2.79 -0.51 -12.34
N ILE A 190 -2.86 -1.83 -12.29
CA ILE A 190 -3.13 -2.60 -11.07
C ILE A 190 -2.10 -3.70 -10.93
N VAL A 191 -1.51 -3.83 -9.74
CA VAL A 191 -0.78 -5.00 -9.30
C VAL A 191 -1.48 -5.65 -8.09
N ASN A 192 -1.22 -6.92 -7.83
CA ASN A 192 -1.88 -7.61 -6.72
C ASN A 192 -1.57 -7.00 -5.34
N ALA A 193 -0.40 -6.38 -5.16
CA ALA A 193 -0.03 -5.72 -3.90
C ALA A 193 -0.87 -4.47 -3.58
N ASP A 194 -1.48 -3.82 -4.58
CA ASP A 194 -2.28 -2.61 -4.37
C ASP A 194 -3.52 -2.87 -3.52
N PHE A 195 -4.06 -4.09 -3.62
CA PHE A 195 -5.20 -4.53 -2.82
C PHE A 195 -4.84 -4.68 -1.34
N GLU A 196 -3.64 -5.15 -1.03
CA GLU A 196 -3.15 -5.27 0.35
C GLU A 196 -2.84 -3.89 0.93
N ARG A 197 -2.25 -3.01 0.12
CA ARG A 197 -1.88 -1.65 0.53
C ARG A 197 -3.08 -0.80 0.91
N SER A 198 -4.28 -1.08 0.40
CA SER A 198 -5.51 -0.39 0.79
C SER A 198 -5.86 -0.54 2.29
N GLN A 199 -5.26 -1.53 2.98
CA GLN A 199 -5.47 -1.77 4.40
C GLN A 199 -4.45 -1.02 5.29
N ILE A 200 -3.39 -0.47 4.71
CA ILE A 200 -2.25 0.08 5.47
C ILE A 200 -2.47 1.59 5.68
N PRO A 201 -2.60 2.07 6.94
CA PRO A 201 -2.86 3.48 7.23
C PRO A 201 -1.61 4.37 7.18
N PHE A 202 -0.41 3.79 7.28
CA PHE A 202 0.87 4.51 7.29
C PHE A 202 1.86 3.82 6.35
N ARG A 203 2.40 4.58 5.40
CA ARG A 203 3.38 4.10 4.44
C ARG A 203 4.22 5.23 3.88
N GLU A 204 5.45 4.95 3.45
CA GLU A 204 6.41 5.92 2.89
C GLU A 204 6.63 7.14 3.81
N GLY A 205 6.53 6.94 5.12
CA GLY A 205 6.68 8.01 6.11
C GLY A 205 5.45 8.91 6.29
N PHE A 206 4.33 8.61 5.64
CA PHE A 206 3.10 9.40 5.70
C PHE A 206 1.91 8.58 6.19
N ASN A 207 1.00 9.24 6.90
CA ASN A 207 -0.35 8.73 7.06
C ASN A 207 -1.10 8.86 5.73
N LYS A 208 -1.84 7.84 5.37
CA LYS A 208 -2.69 7.87 4.18
C LYS A 208 -4.15 7.60 4.52
N PRO A 209 -5.08 8.06 3.68
CA PRO A 209 -6.49 7.70 3.81
C PRO A 209 -6.66 6.18 3.71
N THR A 210 -7.49 5.63 4.57
CA THR A 210 -7.98 4.25 4.48
C THR A 210 -9.49 4.23 4.64
N PHE A 211 -10.11 3.14 4.21
CA PHE A 211 -11.56 3.00 4.17
C PHE A 211 -12.01 1.72 4.85
N LYS A 212 -13.28 1.66 5.22
CA LYS A 212 -14.01 0.47 5.65
C LYS A 212 -15.39 0.48 5.02
N LEU A 213 -16.02 -0.67 4.99
CA LEU A 213 -17.41 -0.77 4.60
C LEU A 213 -18.30 -0.70 5.85
N GLU A 214 -19.21 0.25 5.88
CA GLU A 214 -20.29 0.33 6.86
C GLU A 214 -21.61 0.28 6.12
N HIS A 215 -22.42 -0.74 6.37
CA HIS A 215 -23.70 -0.95 5.67
C HIS A 215 -23.56 -0.92 4.14
N GLY A 216 -22.46 -1.44 3.60
CA GLY A 216 -22.16 -1.47 2.17
C GLY A 216 -21.64 -0.16 1.58
N GLN A 217 -21.46 0.89 2.37
CA GLN A 217 -20.92 2.17 1.93
C GLN A 217 -19.44 2.32 2.34
N LEU A 218 -18.65 2.96 1.47
CA LEU A 218 -17.28 3.33 1.79
C LEU A 218 -17.25 4.48 2.79
N VAL A 219 -16.70 4.22 3.97
CA VAL A 219 -16.49 5.22 5.01
C VAL A 219 -15.01 5.40 5.23
N ARG A 220 -14.52 6.64 5.15
CA ARG A 220 -13.13 6.96 5.45
C ARG A 220 -12.87 6.70 6.95
N ARG A 221 -11.81 5.95 7.25
CA ARG A 221 -11.36 5.76 8.63
C ARG A 221 -10.75 7.05 9.16
N ALA A 222 -10.89 7.27 10.46
CA ALA A 222 -10.10 8.30 11.12
C ALA A 222 -8.60 8.00 10.92
N THR A 223 -7.81 9.05 10.73
CA THR A 223 -6.35 8.92 10.62
C THR A 223 -5.82 8.30 11.91
N GLU A 224 -5.20 7.14 11.80
CA GLU A 224 -4.55 6.52 12.96
C GLU A 224 -3.31 7.32 13.35
N PRO A 225 -3.01 7.42 14.65
CA PRO A 225 -1.77 8.06 15.07
C PRO A 225 -0.58 7.26 14.53
N THR A 226 0.48 7.96 14.17
CA THR A 226 1.75 7.33 13.77
C THR A 226 2.16 6.30 14.82
N PRO A 227 2.50 5.07 14.47
CA PRO A 227 2.92 4.05 15.41
C PRO A 227 4.04 4.56 16.33
N ASN A 228 3.97 4.24 17.61
CA ASN A 228 5.03 4.63 18.54
C ASN A 228 6.36 3.91 18.23
N ALA A 229 7.45 4.41 18.78
CA ALA A 229 8.80 3.89 18.50
C ALA A 229 8.95 2.38 18.77
N LEU A 230 8.23 1.84 19.77
CA LEU A 230 8.27 0.40 20.09
C LEU A 230 7.66 -0.44 18.96
N TRP A 231 6.47 -0.08 18.47
CA TRP A 231 5.82 -0.82 17.39
C TRP A 231 6.62 -0.74 16.10
N ARG A 232 7.18 0.44 15.79
CA ARG A 232 8.09 0.61 14.65
C ARG A 232 9.33 -0.28 14.77
N TYR A 233 9.95 -0.32 15.96
CA TYR A 233 11.10 -1.19 16.21
C TYR A 233 10.74 -2.67 16.02
N LEU A 234 9.59 -3.13 16.52
CA LEU A 234 9.15 -4.51 16.35
C LEU A 234 8.92 -4.86 14.87
N ASP A 235 8.27 -3.98 14.11
CA ASP A 235 8.05 -4.16 12.67
C ASP A 235 9.35 -4.25 11.87
N GLU A 236 10.35 -3.47 12.27
CA GLU A 236 11.60 -3.36 11.52
C GLU A 236 12.63 -4.44 11.90
N TYR A 237 12.68 -4.85 13.16
CA TYR A 237 13.78 -5.68 13.67
C TYR A 237 13.37 -7.02 14.29
N SER A 238 12.10 -7.24 14.65
CA SER A 238 11.69 -8.46 15.33
C SER A 238 11.21 -9.55 14.37
N HIS A 239 11.91 -10.67 14.33
CA HIS A 239 11.49 -11.87 13.59
C HIS A 239 10.28 -12.54 14.20
N LEU A 240 10.13 -12.51 15.53
CA LEU A 240 8.96 -13.04 16.21
C LEU A 240 7.71 -12.23 15.89
N TRP A 241 7.83 -10.90 15.86
CA TRP A 241 6.75 -10.02 15.44
C TRP A 241 6.37 -10.26 13.98
N ALA A 242 7.37 -10.37 13.10
CA ALA A 242 7.15 -10.69 11.69
C ALA A 242 6.45 -12.05 11.51
N ALA A 243 6.83 -13.07 12.28
CA ALA A 243 6.17 -14.38 12.27
C ALA A 243 4.71 -14.28 12.75
N TRP A 244 4.44 -13.48 13.78
CA TRP A 244 3.10 -13.20 14.26
C TRP A 244 2.24 -12.51 13.18
N GLU A 245 2.76 -11.47 12.53
CA GLU A 245 2.06 -10.78 11.44
C GLU A 245 1.79 -11.71 10.25
N LEU A 246 2.77 -12.56 9.87
CA LEU A 246 2.60 -13.59 8.86
C LEU A 246 1.50 -14.59 9.24
N SER A 247 1.45 -15.02 10.50
CA SER A 247 0.41 -15.94 10.97
C SER A 247 -0.98 -15.34 10.91
N LYS A 248 -1.13 -14.06 11.27
CA LYS A 248 -2.40 -13.32 11.13
C LYS A 248 -2.83 -13.21 9.68
N ARG A 249 -1.89 -12.94 8.77
CA ARG A 249 -2.17 -12.88 7.33
C ARG A 249 -2.56 -14.24 6.79
N TRP A 250 -1.84 -15.29 7.18
CA TRP A 250 -2.20 -16.65 6.80
C TRP A 250 -3.60 -17.02 7.30
N ALA A 251 -3.92 -16.72 8.54
CA ALA A 251 -5.26 -16.89 9.10
C ALA A 251 -6.28 -15.98 8.38
N GLY A 252 -5.94 -14.72 8.13
CA GLY A 252 -6.78 -13.76 7.41
C GLY A 252 -7.06 -14.18 5.96
N THR A 253 -6.06 -14.73 5.25
CA THR A 253 -6.27 -15.26 3.90
C THR A 253 -7.18 -16.50 3.88
N HIS A 254 -7.24 -17.26 4.97
CA HIS A 254 -8.15 -18.41 5.09
C HIS A 254 -9.55 -18.05 5.59
N TYR A 255 -9.67 -16.99 6.40
CA TYR A 255 -10.94 -16.62 7.06
C TYR A 255 -11.44 -15.21 6.72
N GLY A 256 -10.58 -14.33 6.17
CA GLY A 256 -10.87 -12.90 5.93
C GLY A 256 -10.85 -12.46 4.46
N VAL A 257 -10.70 -13.40 3.51
CA VAL A 257 -10.64 -13.09 2.08
C VAL A 257 -11.89 -12.34 1.60
N THR A 258 -13.04 -12.59 2.21
CA THR A 258 -14.30 -11.94 1.86
C THR A 258 -14.32 -10.44 2.18
N GLU A 259 -13.96 -10.02 3.39
CA GLU A 259 -14.01 -8.59 3.77
C GLU A 259 -12.96 -7.75 3.04
N TYR A 260 -11.73 -8.24 2.99
CA TYR A 260 -10.63 -7.60 2.27
C TYR A 260 -10.98 -7.40 0.78
N TRP A 261 -11.44 -8.46 0.11
CA TRP A 261 -11.80 -8.39 -1.30
C TRP A 261 -13.05 -7.55 -1.52
N THR A 262 -14.04 -7.63 -0.63
CA THR A 262 -15.27 -6.82 -0.70
C THR A 262 -14.97 -5.33 -0.59
N LEU A 263 -14.05 -4.92 0.30
CA LEU A 263 -13.61 -3.52 0.36
C LEU A 263 -12.94 -3.07 -0.95
N ASN A 264 -12.04 -3.89 -1.48
CA ASN A 264 -11.35 -3.54 -2.72
C ASN A 264 -12.29 -3.51 -3.94
N GLN A 265 -13.31 -4.37 -3.99
CA GLN A 265 -14.36 -4.27 -4.99
C GLN A 265 -15.12 -2.93 -4.87
N ALA A 266 -15.48 -2.52 -3.66
CA ALA A 266 -16.17 -1.25 -3.45
C ALA A 266 -15.31 -0.03 -3.85
N LEU A 267 -13.99 -0.08 -3.63
CA LEU A 267 -13.06 0.94 -4.09
C LEU A 267 -12.98 1.01 -5.63
N LEU A 268 -12.95 -0.15 -6.30
CA LEU A 268 -13.00 -0.22 -7.76
C LEU A 268 -14.35 0.24 -8.32
N ASP A 269 -15.45 -0.10 -7.64
CA ASP A 269 -16.79 0.37 -8.02
C ASP A 269 -16.87 1.88 -7.88
N ALA A 270 -16.37 2.47 -6.79
CA ALA A 270 -16.32 3.92 -6.59
C ALA A 270 -15.47 4.63 -7.65
N LEU A 271 -14.33 4.07 -8.04
CA LEU A 271 -13.51 4.61 -9.13
C LEU A 271 -14.29 4.61 -10.45
N ARG A 272 -14.95 3.50 -10.79
CA ARG A 272 -15.74 3.38 -12.01
C ARG A 272 -16.92 4.32 -12.02
N GLU A 273 -17.60 4.46 -10.89
CA GLU A 273 -18.73 5.38 -10.73
C GLU A 273 -18.30 6.84 -10.91
N ASP A 274 -17.23 7.28 -10.23
CA ASP A 274 -16.70 8.63 -10.37
C ASP A 274 -16.26 8.92 -11.82
N ALA A 275 -15.60 7.97 -12.50
CA ALA A 275 -15.20 8.11 -13.90
C ALA A 275 -16.40 8.15 -14.84
N ASN A 276 -17.41 7.30 -14.63
CA ASN A 276 -18.65 7.30 -15.41
C ASN A 276 -19.41 8.62 -15.25
N ASN A 277 -19.51 9.14 -14.04
CA ASN A 277 -20.15 10.44 -13.76
C ASN A 277 -19.40 11.60 -14.42
N ALA A 278 -18.07 11.48 -14.57
CA ALA A 278 -17.26 12.44 -15.31
C ALA A 278 -17.30 12.23 -16.85
N GLY A 279 -17.94 11.17 -17.33
CA GLY A 279 -17.97 10.80 -18.74
C GLY A 279 -16.62 10.30 -19.31
N VAL A 280 -15.71 9.84 -18.42
CA VAL A 280 -14.37 9.38 -18.78
C VAL A 280 -14.35 7.85 -18.86
N PRO A 281 -14.04 7.26 -20.03
CA PRO A 281 -13.85 5.82 -20.16
C PRO A 281 -12.63 5.35 -19.36
N VAL A 282 -12.71 4.13 -18.81
CA VAL A 282 -11.66 3.54 -17.97
C VAL A 282 -11.18 2.23 -18.59
N LEU A 283 -9.87 2.11 -18.77
CA LEU A 283 -9.19 0.87 -19.12
C LEU A 283 -8.37 0.39 -17.91
N PHE A 284 -8.68 -0.78 -17.38
CA PHE A 284 -7.87 -1.43 -16.35
C PHE A 284 -6.77 -2.27 -16.98
N VAL A 285 -5.55 -2.22 -16.41
CA VAL A 285 -4.41 -3.01 -16.86
C VAL A 285 -3.83 -3.75 -15.68
N TYR A 286 -4.05 -5.06 -15.60
CA TYR A 286 -3.44 -5.89 -14.58
C TYR A 286 -2.04 -6.34 -14.98
N ILE A 287 -1.06 -5.94 -14.18
CA ILE A 287 0.36 -6.25 -14.35
C ILE A 287 0.76 -7.17 -13.19
N PRO A 288 0.95 -8.49 -13.41
CA PRO A 288 1.33 -9.41 -12.35
C PRO A 288 2.76 -9.11 -11.86
N ILE A 289 2.98 -9.12 -10.55
CA ILE A 289 4.33 -8.94 -9.99
C ILE A 289 5.18 -10.16 -10.34
N SER A 290 6.22 -9.97 -11.14
CA SER A 290 7.33 -10.89 -11.51
C SER A 290 7.02 -12.39 -11.75
N SER A 291 5.83 -12.88 -11.49
CA SER A 291 5.51 -14.30 -11.48
C SER A 291 4.40 -14.76 -12.44
N PHE A 292 3.84 -13.87 -13.25
CA PHE A 292 2.70 -14.16 -14.16
C PHE A 292 1.54 -14.92 -13.51
N LYS A 293 1.37 -14.76 -12.18
CA LYS A 293 0.28 -15.39 -11.47
C LYS A 293 -1.03 -14.68 -11.81
N PRO A 294 -2.02 -15.41 -12.31
CA PRO A 294 -3.34 -14.84 -12.52
C PRO A 294 -3.96 -14.42 -11.18
N PHE A 295 -4.83 -13.41 -11.24
CA PHE A 295 -5.65 -13.02 -10.10
C PHE A 295 -7.14 -13.30 -10.41
N PRO A 296 -7.62 -14.52 -10.17
CA PRO A 296 -8.94 -14.96 -10.59
C PRO A 296 -10.08 -14.10 -10.04
N ALA A 297 -9.95 -13.60 -8.79
CA ALA A 297 -10.97 -12.78 -8.18
C ALA A 297 -11.12 -11.42 -8.89
N LEU A 298 -10.00 -10.80 -9.30
CA LEU A 298 -10.02 -9.55 -10.08
C LEU A 298 -10.64 -9.79 -11.45
N ARG A 299 -10.24 -10.88 -12.14
CA ARG A 299 -10.82 -11.23 -13.43
C ARG A 299 -12.33 -11.42 -13.34
N ALA A 300 -12.79 -12.25 -12.41
CA ALA A 300 -14.22 -12.50 -12.21
C ALA A 300 -14.99 -11.20 -11.90
N TYR A 301 -14.37 -10.28 -11.17
CA TYR A 301 -14.93 -8.95 -10.94
C TYR A 301 -15.04 -8.16 -12.25
N MET A 302 -13.96 -8.03 -13.03
CA MET A 302 -13.94 -7.27 -14.28
C MET A 302 -14.94 -7.79 -15.30
N GLU A 303 -15.04 -9.11 -15.44
CA GLU A 303 -16.02 -9.78 -16.31
C GLU A 303 -17.46 -9.49 -15.84
N ARG A 304 -17.73 -9.62 -14.54
CA ARG A 304 -19.05 -9.37 -13.94
C ARG A 304 -19.53 -7.93 -14.19
N VAL A 305 -18.63 -6.95 -14.05
CA VAL A 305 -18.96 -5.53 -14.22
C VAL A 305 -18.77 -5.04 -15.65
N ARG A 306 -18.37 -5.93 -16.57
CA ARG A 306 -18.08 -5.64 -17.97
C ARG A 306 -17.13 -4.46 -18.15
N ALA A 307 -16.06 -4.43 -17.34
CA ALA A 307 -15.05 -3.42 -17.44
C ALA A 307 -14.11 -3.70 -18.61
N ASP A 308 -13.64 -2.64 -19.27
CA ASP A 308 -12.51 -2.74 -20.19
C ASP A 308 -11.25 -3.12 -19.43
N TYR A 309 -10.64 -4.24 -19.80
CA TYR A 309 -9.62 -4.87 -18.98
C TYR A 309 -8.56 -5.61 -19.81
N ILE A 310 -7.30 -5.26 -19.60
CA ILE A 310 -6.13 -5.98 -20.11
C ILE A 310 -5.51 -6.76 -18.97
N ASP A 311 -5.41 -8.07 -19.11
CA ASP A 311 -4.72 -8.96 -18.16
C ASP A 311 -3.46 -9.53 -18.84
N LEU A 312 -2.28 -9.13 -18.37
CA LEU A 312 -1.02 -9.60 -18.94
C LEU A 312 -0.86 -11.12 -18.81
N THR A 313 -1.51 -11.76 -17.84
CA THR A 313 -1.45 -13.23 -17.69
C THR A 313 -2.23 -13.99 -18.78
N GLN A 314 -3.11 -13.30 -19.49
CA GLN A 314 -3.94 -13.88 -20.55
C GLN A 314 -3.36 -13.67 -21.95
N GLN A 315 -2.31 -12.87 -22.06
CA GLN A 315 -1.73 -12.59 -23.36
C GLN A 315 -1.14 -13.84 -24.03
N ARG A 316 -1.28 -13.91 -25.34
CA ARG A 316 -0.73 -15.01 -26.14
C ARG A 316 -0.02 -14.43 -27.37
N PRO A 317 1.25 -14.75 -27.59
CA PRO A 317 2.09 -15.63 -26.76
C PRO A 317 2.31 -15.07 -25.33
N VAL A 318 2.64 -15.96 -24.38
CA VAL A 318 2.97 -15.54 -23.01
C VAL A 318 4.14 -14.58 -23.05
N PRO A 319 4.06 -13.43 -22.35
CA PRO A 319 5.15 -12.48 -22.33
C PRO A 319 6.47 -13.10 -21.83
N PRO A 320 7.61 -12.75 -22.41
CA PRO A 320 8.90 -13.26 -21.95
C PRO A 320 9.23 -12.73 -20.54
N LYS A 321 10.06 -13.47 -19.80
CA LYS A 321 10.51 -13.02 -18.46
C LYS A 321 11.30 -11.71 -18.49
N SER A 322 11.88 -11.36 -19.61
CA SER A 322 12.65 -10.11 -19.84
C SER A 322 11.82 -8.85 -19.68
N ILE A 323 10.48 -8.94 -19.69
CA ILE A 323 9.63 -7.79 -19.38
C ILE A 323 9.75 -7.34 -17.91
N TYR A 324 10.38 -8.13 -17.05
CA TYR A 324 10.68 -7.77 -15.65
C TYR A 324 12.18 -7.62 -15.43
N LEU A 325 12.52 -6.71 -14.51
CA LEU A 325 13.87 -6.56 -14.01
C LEU A 325 14.25 -7.77 -13.14
N PRO A 326 15.42 -8.40 -13.34
CA PRO A 326 15.75 -9.70 -12.74
C PRO A 326 15.76 -9.71 -11.21
N HIS A 327 16.13 -8.60 -10.57
CA HIS A 327 16.36 -8.54 -9.12
C HIS A 327 15.30 -7.74 -8.36
N ASP A 328 14.48 -6.98 -9.07
CA ASP A 328 13.51 -6.06 -8.48
C ASP A 328 12.06 -6.47 -8.78
N GLY A 329 11.83 -7.06 -9.92
CA GLY A 329 10.50 -7.51 -10.34
C GLY A 329 9.62 -6.43 -10.94
N HIS A 330 10.03 -5.15 -10.95
CA HIS A 330 9.36 -4.11 -11.72
C HIS A 330 9.52 -4.33 -13.24
N LEU A 331 8.72 -3.64 -14.02
CA LEU A 331 8.83 -3.72 -15.48
C LEU A 331 10.20 -3.20 -15.95
N SER A 332 10.83 -3.94 -16.86
CA SER A 332 11.96 -3.47 -17.62
C SER A 332 11.52 -2.48 -18.71
N ALA A 333 12.46 -1.85 -19.41
CA ALA A 333 12.13 -1.04 -20.60
C ALA A 333 11.36 -1.83 -21.66
N GLU A 334 11.67 -3.13 -21.82
CA GLU A 334 10.93 -4.05 -22.70
C GLU A 334 9.51 -4.29 -22.17
N GLY A 335 9.36 -4.45 -20.86
CA GLY A 335 8.05 -4.61 -20.22
C GLY A 335 7.17 -3.38 -20.37
N HIS A 336 7.74 -2.20 -20.21
CA HIS A 336 7.02 -0.95 -20.47
C HIS A 336 6.61 -0.84 -21.96
N ARG A 337 7.48 -1.20 -22.88
CA ARG A 337 7.14 -1.24 -24.31
C ARG A 337 6.00 -2.22 -24.59
N TYR A 338 6.05 -3.40 -23.95
CA TYR A 338 5.02 -4.41 -24.10
C TYR A 338 3.64 -3.92 -23.62
N VAL A 339 3.58 -3.26 -22.46
CA VAL A 339 2.33 -2.68 -21.93
C VAL A 339 1.84 -1.53 -22.81
N ALA A 340 2.74 -0.66 -23.30
CA ALA A 340 2.38 0.42 -24.23
C ALA A 340 1.70 -0.12 -25.49
N ASN A 341 2.26 -1.14 -26.10
CA ASN A 341 1.71 -1.77 -27.31
C ASN A 341 0.30 -2.34 -27.04
N LEU A 342 0.08 -3.01 -25.91
CA LEU A 342 -1.24 -3.54 -25.55
C LEU A 342 -2.29 -2.44 -25.38
N ILE A 343 -1.92 -1.33 -24.75
CA ILE A 343 -2.84 -0.18 -24.58
C ILE A 343 -3.11 0.48 -25.93
N GLU A 344 -2.08 0.67 -26.74
CA GLU A 344 -2.21 1.25 -28.07
C GLU A 344 -3.12 0.42 -28.98
N ASP A 345 -2.91 -0.91 -29.01
CA ASP A 345 -3.74 -1.85 -29.77
C ASP A 345 -5.19 -1.81 -29.29
N TRP A 346 -5.40 -1.75 -27.95
CA TRP A 346 -6.74 -1.63 -27.38
C TRP A 346 -7.42 -0.32 -27.83
N ILE A 347 -6.73 0.83 -27.79
CA ILE A 347 -7.28 2.12 -28.25
C ILE A 347 -7.64 2.05 -29.72
N LYS A 348 -6.78 1.49 -30.57
CA LYS A 348 -7.03 1.33 -32.03
C LYS A 348 -8.24 0.44 -32.34
N LEU A 349 -8.53 -0.55 -31.48
CA LEU A 349 -9.72 -1.38 -31.60
C LEU A 349 -11.00 -0.69 -31.13
N HIS A 350 -10.90 0.49 -30.49
CA HIS A 350 -12.01 1.28 -29.97
C HIS A 350 -12.05 2.69 -30.59
N PRO A 351 -12.15 2.84 -31.92
CA PRO A 351 -11.98 4.12 -32.62
C PRO A 351 -12.97 5.20 -32.17
N ARG A 352 -14.15 4.82 -31.67
CA ARG A 352 -15.13 5.77 -31.11
C ARG A 352 -14.59 6.60 -29.94
N LEU A 353 -13.56 6.13 -29.27
CA LEU A 353 -12.92 6.86 -28.16
C LEU A 353 -12.13 8.06 -28.68
N THR A 354 -11.45 7.91 -29.82
CA THR A 354 -10.66 8.98 -30.45
C THR A 354 -11.52 9.91 -31.32
N GLU A 355 -12.60 9.41 -31.90
CA GLU A 355 -13.54 10.20 -32.74
C GLU A 355 -14.39 11.20 -31.95
N ARG A 356 -14.66 10.95 -30.65
CA ARG A 356 -15.46 11.85 -29.79
C ARG A 356 -14.91 13.28 -29.68
N ARG A 357 -13.66 13.49 -30.02
CA ARG A 357 -12.99 14.80 -29.94
C ARG A 357 -12.95 15.55 -31.26
N ALA A 358 -13.22 14.90 -32.37
CA ALA A 358 -13.28 15.52 -33.70
C ALA A 358 -14.61 16.25 -33.98
N GLN A 359 -15.57 16.14 -33.03
CA GLN A 359 -16.85 16.85 -33.04
C GLN A 359 -16.88 17.92 -31.94
#